data_f0055f5fb760b16a229368ad33c144d8
#
_entry.id   f0055f5fb760b16a229368ad33c144d8
#
_cell.length_a   1.000
_cell.length_b   1.000
_cell.length_c   1.000
_cell.angle_alpha   90.00
_cell.angle_beta   90.00
_cell.angle_gamma   90.00
#
_symmetry.space_group_name_H-M   'P 1'
#
loop_
_entity.id
_entity.type
_entity.pdbx_description
1 polymer ?
#
loop_
_entity_poly.entity_id
_entity_poly.type
_entity_poly.pdbx_seq_one_letter_code
_entity_poly.pdbx_strand_id
1 'polypeptide(L)'
;MALARLFPRLIFLLPLLVLGMMGRAEAQSSNGWSLCNQTSFVIEAAIGRPDGASTVVEGWTKLRPGSCETVLSGPLTPGIHYLSGRTSDAHRGGSKAWGGDQRLCVDSLGSFSVENLADCAGMGLDAMGFKPVLIENRTKWRNDFTETDDFSLNKARAAGIQRLLEDAGIFSGKIDGLIGRKTRAAIADFLTEQGLASD
;
A
#
# COMPACT_ATOMS: atom_id res chain seq x y z
N MET A 1 -49.85 -18.76 68.13
CA MET A 1 -49.05 -17.55 68.40
C MET A 1 -47.79 -17.69 67.58
N ALA A 2 -47.74 -17.06 66.43
CA ALA A 2 -46.49 -16.91 65.65
C ALA A 2 -46.62 -15.65 64.83
N LEU A 3 -45.81 -14.63 65.14
CA LEU A 3 -45.72 -13.35 64.44
C LEU A 3 -44.93 -13.55 63.20
N ALA A 4 -45.53 -13.35 62.03
CA ALA A 4 -44.83 -13.19 60.78
C ALA A 4 -44.26 -11.77 60.62
N ARG A 5 -42.94 -11.65 60.51
CA ARG A 5 -42.27 -10.37 60.19
C ARG A 5 -42.12 -10.27 58.68
N LEU A 6 -42.81 -9.30 58.08
CA LEU A 6 -42.59 -8.84 56.72
C LEU A 6 -41.26 -8.01 56.64
N PHE A 7 -40.36 -8.41 55.77
CA PHE A 7 -39.24 -7.55 55.33
C PHE A 7 -39.57 -7.00 53.95
N PRO A 8 -39.55 -5.70 53.72
CA PRO A 8 -39.69 -5.14 52.38
C PRO A 8 -38.35 -5.27 51.63
N ARG A 9 -38.41 -5.91 50.45
CA ARG A 9 -37.33 -5.96 49.51
C ARG A 9 -37.13 -4.61 48.87
N LEU A 10 -36.05 -3.91 49.30
CA LEU A 10 -35.56 -2.69 48.69
C LEU A 10 -34.81 -3.08 47.41
N ILE A 11 -35.45 -2.91 46.27
CA ILE A 11 -34.82 -3.09 44.92
C ILE A 11 -34.04 -1.81 44.64
N PHE A 12 -32.69 -1.86 44.81
CA PHE A 12 -31.79 -0.86 44.32
C PHE A 12 -31.66 -1.00 42.78
N LEU A 13 -32.36 -0.16 42.05
CA LEU A 13 -32.15 0.09 40.64
C LEU A 13 -30.86 0.92 40.49
N LEU A 14 -29.74 0.26 40.18
CA LEU A 14 -28.51 0.90 39.77
C LEU A 14 -28.65 1.29 38.29
N PRO A 15 -28.58 2.57 37.90
CA PRO A 15 -28.52 2.92 36.49
C PRO A 15 -27.11 2.60 35.99
N LEU A 16 -27.04 1.62 35.10
CA LEU A 16 -25.82 1.26 34.37
C LEU A 16 -25.49 2.39 33.38
N LEU A 17 -24.64 3.31 33.82
CA LEU A 17 -24.11 4.40 33.00
C LEU A 17 -23.07 3.79 32.06
N VAL A 18 -23.50 3.30 30.89
CA VAL A 18 -22.61 2.90 29.80
C VAL A 18 -22.08 4.18 29.17
N LEU A 19 -20.96 4.69 29.69
CA LEU A 19 -20.15 5.66 28.97
C LEU A 19 -19.58 4.96 27.75
N GLY A 20 -20.21 5.19 26.59
CA GLY A 20 -19.64 4.86 25.30
C GLY A 20 -18.33 5.61 25.11
N MET A 21 -17.21 4.95 25.34
CA MET A 21 -15.93 5.41 24.84
C MET A 21 -15.97 5.35 23.32
N MET A 22 -16.45 6.43 22.69
CA MET A 22 -16.17 6.69 21.28
C MET A 22 -14.66 6.94 21.18
N GLY A 23 -13.91 5.86 20.96
CA GLY A 23 -12.54 5.94 20.54
C GLY A 23 -12.49 6.77 19.26
N ARG A 24 -12.07 8.03 19.36
CA ARG A 24 -11.62 8.78 18.20
C ARG A 24 -10.46 7.99 17.64
N ALA A 25 -10.65 7.36 16.49
CA ALA A 25 -9.56 6.96 15.64
C ALA A 25 -8.87 8.26 15.20
N GLU A 26 -7.90 8.72 16.00
CA GLU A 26 -6.97 9.73 15.56
C GLU A 26 -6.29 9.13 14.33
N ALA A 27 -6.57 9.72 13.16
CA ALA A 27 -5.76 9.50 11.98
C ALA A 27 -4.35 9.95 12.37
N GLN A 28 -3.52 9.00 12.78
CA GLN A 28 -2.12 9.24 13.10
C GLN A 28 -1.51 9.81 11.84
N SER A 29 -1.26 11.12 11.85
CA SER A 29 -0.40 11.76 10.87
C SER A 29 1.01 11.24 11.13
N SER A 30 1.28 10.02 10.66
CA SER A 30 2.54 9.35 10.84
C SER A 30 3.64 10.19 10.21
N ASN A 31 4.59 10.65 11.02
CA ASN A 31 5.86 11.13 10.51
C ASN A 31 6.51 9.99 9.75
N GLY A 32 7.21 10.30 8.68
CA GLY A 32 7.88 9.28 7.89
C GLY A 32 7.81 9.51 6.38
N TRP A 33 8.25 8.52 5.64
CA TRP A 33 8.21 8.52 4.20
C TRP A 33 7.10 7.60 3.69
N SER A 34 6.17 8.17 2.91
CA SER A 34 5.05 7.45 2.31
C SER A 34 5.22 7.38 0.80
N LEU A 35 4.86 6.24 0.23
CA LEU A 35 4.77 6.00 -1.20
C LEU A 35 3.31 5.84 -1.58
N CYS A 36 2.86 6.55 -2.61
CA CYS A 36 1.50 6.45 -3.12
C CYS A 36 1.50 5.94 -4.56
N ASN A 37 0.54 5.12 -4.90
CA ASN A 37 0.39 4.54 -6.22
C ASN A 37 -0.75 5.23 -6.99
N GLN A 38 -0.38 6.08 -7.93
CA GLN A 38 -1.28 6.77 -8.87
C GLN A 38 -1.24 6.13 -10.26
N THR A 39 -0.96 4.83 -10.33
CA THR A 39 -0.96 4.05 -11.58
C THR A 39 -2.10 3.06 -11.61
N SER A 40 -2.33 2.44 -12.77
CA SER A 40 -3.25 1.31 -12.91
C SER A 40 -2.63 -0.04 -12.51
N PHE A 41 -1.37 -0.08 -12.13
CA PHE A 41 -0.64 -1.32 -11.80
C PHE A 41 -0.53 -1.52 -10.29
N VAL A 42 -0.61 -2.77 -9.84
CA VAL A 42 -0.11 -3.15 -8.53
C VAL A 42 1.42 -3.08 -8.58
N ILE A 43 2.02 -2.28 -7.72
CA ILE A 43 3.47 -2.02 -7.68
C ILE A 43 4.07 -2.72 -6.48
N GLU A 44 5.25 -3.27 -6.65
CA GLU A 44 6.16 -3.69 -5.60
C GLU A 44 7.29 -2.66 -5.53
N ALA A 45 7.35 -1.93 -4.43
CA ALA A 45 8.31 -0.85 -4.21
C ALA A 45 9.45 -1.28 -3.30
N ALA A 46 10.65 -0.81 -3.64
CA ALA A 46 11.84 -0.93 -2.79
C ALA A 46 12.43 0.46 -2.55
N ILE A 47 13.00 0.65 -1.36
CA ILE A 47 13.65 1.88 -0.95
C ILE A 47 15.08 1.61 -0.53
N GLY A 48 15.95 2.61 -0.72
CA GLY A 48 17.27 2.67 -0.09
C GLY A 48 17.31 3.82 0.91
N ARG A 49 17.83 3.57 2.09
CA ARG A 49 18.01 4.60 3.12
C ARG A 49 19.46 4.66 3.59
N PRO A 50 19.97 5.84 3.96
CA PRO A 50 21.29 5.94 4.56
C PRO A 50 21.33 5.23 5.92
N ASP A 51 22.42 4.51 6.17
CA ASP A 51 22.72 3.87 7.44
C ASP A 51 24.23 4.02 7.76
N GLY A 52 24.56 5.06 8.50
CA GLY A 52 25.96 5.47 8.70
C GLY A 52 26.63 5.83 7.38
N ALA A 53 27.68 5.09 7.02
CA ALA A 53 28.44 5.27 5.78
C ALA A 53 27.90 4.40 4.62
N SER A 54 26.90 3.55 4.86
CA SER A 54 26.35 2.62 3.89
C SER A 54 24.90 3.00 3.49
N THR A 55 24.32 2.21 2.62
CA THR A 55 22.91 2.29 2.23
C THR A 55 22.26 0.93 2.51
N VAL A 56 21.17 0.91 3.28
CA VAL A 56 20.34 -0.27 3.44
C VAL A 56 19.20 -0.20 2.44
N VAL A 57 18.98 -1.28 1.70
CA VAL A 57 17.93 -1.43 0.69
C VAL A 57 16.89 -2.40 1.23
N GLU A 58 15.64 -1.97 1.22
CA GLU A 58 14.51 -2.71 1.79
C GLU A 58 13.36 -2.79 0.76
N GLY A 59 12.69 -3.94 0.69
CA GLY A 59 11.53 -4.21 -0.18
C GLY A 59 10.97 -5.61 0.09
N TRP A 60 9.89 -6.04 -0.50
CA TRP A 60 9.05 -5.32 -1.45
C TRP A 60 7.78 -4.86 -0.74
N THR A 61 7.53 -3.57 -0.76
CA THR A 61 6.25 -3.04 -0.27
C THR A 61 5.24 -3.06 -1.40
N LYS A 62 4.15 -3.79 -1.23
CA LYS A 62 3.09 -3.88 -2.22
C LYS A 62 2.15 -2.67 -2.12
N LEU A 63 2.05 -1.93 -3.21
CA LEU A 63 1.20 -0.75 -3.36
C LEU A 63 0.06 -1.06 -4.33
N ARG A 64 -1.17 -1.14 -3.83
CA ARG A 64 -2.35 -1.26 -4.69
C ARG A 64 -2.64 0.07 -5.39
N PRO A 65 -3.22 0.07 -6.61
CA PRO A 65 -3.69 1.28 -7.26
C PRO A 65 -4.55 2.13 -6.32
N GLY A 66 -4.22 3.41 -6.20
CA GLY A 66 -4.94 4.36 -5.33
C GLY A 66 -4.67 4.20 -3.84
N SER A 67 -3.66 3.43 -3.41
CA SER A 67 -3.22 3.36 -2.01
C SER A 67 -1.92 4.11 -1.77
N CYS A 68 -1.70 4.44 -0.50
CA CYS A 68 -0.43 4.94 0.01
C CYS A 68 0.01 4.07 1.18
N GLU A 69 1.31 3.76 1.25
CA GLU A 69 1.91 2.99 2.33
C GLU A 69 3.09 3.78 2.92
N THR A 70 3.25 3.71 4.24
CA THR A 70 4.41 4.30 4.92
C THR A 70 5.55 3.29 4.92
N VAL A 71 6.63 3.60 4.22
CA VAL A 71 7.80 2.72 4.07
C VAL A 71 8.88 2.98 5.11
N LEU A 72 8.96 4.20 5.63
CA LEU A 72 9.78 4.54 6.80
C LEU A 72 8.92 5.30 7.79
N SER A 73 8.84 4.82 9.01
CA SER A 73 8.11 5.48 10.10
C SER A 73 9.04 6.29 11.00
N GLY A 74 8.53 7.39 11.55
CA GLY A 74 9.26 8.25 12.48
C GLY A 74 10.07 9.36 11.80
N PRO A 75 11.04 9.96 12.51
CA PRO A 75 11.89 11.00 11.96
C PRO A 75 12.73 10.46 10.79
N LEU A 76 12.78 11.21 9.71
CA LEU A 76 13.58 10.86 8.54
C LEU A 76 15.01 11.38 8.70
N THR A 77 15.99 10.52 8.45
CA THR A 77 17.39 10.92 8.39
C THR A 77 17.61 11.82 7.15
N PRO A 78 18.14 13.04 7.29
CA PRO A 78 18.47 13.86 6.13
C PRO A 78 19.52 13.16 5.25
N GLY A 79 19.38 13.30 3.93
CA GLY A 79 20.32 12.72 2.99
C GLY A 79 19.66 12.16 1.74
N ILE A 80 20.46 11.48 0.93
CA ILE A 80 20.01 10.85 -0.29
C ILE A 80 19.42 9.47 0.06
N HIS A 81 18.13 9.34 -0.20
CA HIS A 81 17.41 8.08 -0.21
C HIS A 81 17.25 7.61 -1.65
N TYR A 82 16.78 6.40 -1.84
CA TYR A 82 16.60 5.82 -3.16
C TYR A 82 15.23 5.18 -3.26
N LEU A 83 14.63 5.24 -4.44
CA LEU A 83 13.30 4.70 -4.70
C LEU A 83 13.30 3.91 -6.01
N SER A 84 12.75 2.72 -5.96
CA SER A 84 12.43 1.91 -7.13
C SER A 84 11.07 1.24 -6.97
N GLY A 85 10.49 0.86 -8.10
CA GLY A 85 9.26 0.08 -8.14
C GLY A 85 9.20 -0.75 -9.41
N ARG A 86 8.50 -1.87 -9.33
CA ARG A 86 8.20 -2.75 -10.46
C ARG A 86 6.73 -3.15 -10.44
N THR A 87 6.16 -3.53 -11.56
CA THR A 87 4.86 -4.19 -11.58
C THR A 87 4.94 -5.52 -10.85
N SER A 88 3.91 -5.82 -10.06
CA SER A 88 3.83 -7.13 -9.40
C SER A 88 3.43 -8.23 -10.38
N ASP A 89 3.67 -9.50 -10.01
CA ASP A 89 3.31 -10.69 -10.78
C ASP A 89 1.78 -10.87 -10.96
N ALA A 90 0.96 -10.03 -10.34
CA ALA A 90 -0.48 -9.99 -10.60
C ALA A 90 -0.80 -9.56 -12.04
N HIS A 91 0.14 -8.94 -12.74
CA HIS A 91 -0.02 -8.44 -14.10
C HIS A 91 0.64 -9.36 -15.13
N ARG A 92 -0.11 -9.70 -16.19
CA ARG A 92 0.36 -10.59 -17.28
C ARG A 92 0.89 -9.83 -18.49
N GLY A 93 0.63 -8.53 -18.58
CA GLY A 93 0.89 -7.69 -19.76
C GLY A 93 2.32 -7.14 -19.88
N GLY A 94 3.30 -7.74 -19.19
CA GLY A 94 4.70 -7.30 -19.19
C GLY A 94 5.06 -6.45 -17.95
N SER A 95 6.36 -6.42 -17.65
CA SER A 95 6.88 -5.68 -16.50
C SER A 95 7.15 -4.22 -16.85
N LYS A 96 6.67 -3.30 -16.02
CA LYS A 96 7.10 -1.90 -15.98
C LYS A 96 7.96 -1.67 -14.75
N ALA A 97 8.90 -0.74 -14.85
CA ALA A 97 9.74 -0.33 -13.74
C ALA A 97 9.72 1.20 -13.58
N TRP A 98 9.75 1.63 -12.35
CA TRP A 98 9.89 3.01 -11.90
C TRP A 98 11.18 3.10 -11.11
N GLY A 99 12.24 3.52 -11.74
CA GLY A 99 13.57 3.58 -11.13
C GLY A 99 14.41 4.71 -11.73
N GLY A 100 15.69 4.54 -11.69
CA GLY A 100 16.70 5.45 -12.24
C GLY A 100 18.00 4.72 -12.49
N ASP A 101 19.09 5.47 -12.62
CA ASP A 101 20.39 4.94 -13.05
C ASP A 101 21.25 4.42 -11.88
N GLN A 102 20.88 4.72 -10.64
CA GLN A 102 21.62 4.23 -9.48
C GLN A 102 21.36 2.74 -9.27
N ARG A 103 22.40 1.92 -9.41
CA ARG A 103 22.28 0.46 -9.23
C ARG A 103 22.43 0.10 -7.76
N LEU A 104 21.41 -0.55 -7.18
CA LEU A 104 21.44 -1.10 -5.82
C LEU A 104 21.03 -2.57 -5.84
N CYS A 105 21.50 -3.33 -4.85
CA CYS A 105 21.22 -4.76 -4.72
C CYS A 105 19.81 -4.99 -4.17
N VAL A 106 19.10 -5.95 -4.75
CA VAL A 106 17.75 -6.39 -4.31
C VAL A 106 17.69 -7.92 -4.33
N ASP A 107 16.87 -8.48 -3.43
CA ASP A 107 16.38 -9.85 -3.59
C ASP A 107 15.10 -9.82 -4.42
N SER A 108 15.11 -10.45 -5.58
CA SER A 108 13.96 -10.45 -6.49
C SER A 108 12.85 -11.42 -6.09
N LEU A 109 13.11 -12.35 -5.15
CA LEU A 109 12.21 -13.45 -4.83
C LEU A 109 11.26 -13.15 -3.67
N GLY A 110 11.65 -12.28 -2.73
CA GLY A 110 10.84 -12.02 -1.55
C GLY A 110 11.15 -10.72 -0.83
N SER A 111 10.50 -10.49 0.29
CA SER A 111 10.81 -9.34 1.15
C SER A 111 12.24 -9.42 1.66
N PHE A 112 12.95 -8.32 1.63
CA PHE A 112 14.36 -8.27 1.95
C PHE A 112 14.76 -6.99 2.69
N SER A 113 15.88 -7.05 3.38
CA SER A 113 16.62 -5.91 3.90
C SER A 113 18.10 -6.24 3.78
N VAL A 114 18.81 -5.55 2.89
CA VAL A 114 20.20 -5.83 2.57
C VAL A 114 21.02 -4.55 2.60
N GLU A 115 22.26 -4.65 3.07
CA GLU A 115 23.23 -3.58 2.89
C GLU A 115 23.65 -3.54 1.41
N ASN A 116 23.69 -2.36 0.81
CA ASN A 116 24.09 -2.22 -0.58
C ASN A 116 25.59 -2.45 -0.74
N LEU A 117 25.93 -3.46 -1.52
CA LEU A 117 27.30 -3.88 -1.80
C LEU A 117 27.68 -3.58 -3.24
N ALA A 118 28.98 -3.59 -3.51
CA ALA A 118 29.48 -3.33 -4.86
C ALA A 118 29.22 -4.49 -5.84
N ASP A 119 29.10 -5.71 -5.33
CA ASP A 119 28.87 -6.94 -6.12
C ASP A 119 27.59 -7.63 -5.66
N CYS A 120 26.47 -7.28 -6.26
CA CYS A 120 25.19 -7.91 -5.97
C CYS A 120 25.18 -9.40 -6.40
N ALA A 121 25.74 -9.71 -7.57
CA ALA A 121 25.72 -11.06 -8.11
C ALA A 121 26.52 -12.06 -7.26
N GLY A 122 27.67 -11.65 -6.74
CA GLY A 122 28.48 -12.47 -5.83
C GLY A 122 27.76 -12.81 -4.53
N MET A 123 26.71 -12.05 -4.17
CA MET A 123 25.85 -12.30 -3.01
C MET A 123 24.53 -13.02 -3.38
N GLY A 124 24.34 -13.40 -4.64
CA GLY A 124 23.10 -14.00 -5.10
C GLY A 124 21.92 -13.02 -5.22
N LEU A 125 22.23 -11.72 -5.32
CA LEU A 125 21.26 -10.63 -5.45
C LEU A 125 21.25 -10.07 -6.85
N ASP A 126 20.15 -9.41 -7.23
CA ASP A 126 20.04 -8.69 -8.49
C ASP A 126 20.38 -7.21 -8.32
N ALA A 127 20.96 -6.61 -9.38
CA ALA A 127 21.21 -5.18 -9.42
C ALA A 127 20.03 -4.47 -10.10
N MET A 128 19.29 -3.63 -9.38
CA MET A 128 18.15 -2.89 -9.88
C MET A 128 18.40 -1.38 -9.92
N GLY A 129 17.75 -0.68 -10.85
CA GLY A 129 17.86 0.77 -10.99
C GLY A 129 16.97 1.52 -9.99
N PHE A 130 17.54 2.46 -9.27
CA PHE A 130 16.86 3.33 -8.31
C PHE A 130 17.03 4.80 -8.70
N LYS A 131 16.02 5.62 -8.43
CA LYS A 131 16.14 7.07 -8.51
C LYS A 131 16.53 7.64 -7.15
N PRO A 132 17.43 8.63 -7.09
CA PRO A 132 17.75 9.31 -5.84
C PRO A 132 16.58 10.22 -5.42
N VAL A 133 16.36 10.29 -4.11
CA VAL A 133 15.38 11.15 -3.45
C VAL A 133 16.09 11.89 -2.34
N LEU A 134 16.31 13.20 -2.51
CA LEU A 134 16.89 14.03 -1.47
C LEU A 134 15.83 14.33 -0.41
N ILE A 135 15.99 13.77 0.77
CA ILE A 135 15.17 14.09 1.93
C ILE A 135 15.96 15.05 2.81
N GLU A 136 15.45 16.27 2.92
CA GLU A 136 15.99 17.29 3.79
C GLU A 136 15.47 17.11 5.22
N ASN A 137 15.74 18.06 6.10
CA ASN A 137 15.29 18.03 7.48
C ASN A 137 13.75 18.19 7.59
N ARG A 138 13.02 17.13 7.26
CA ARG A 138 11.56 17.05 7.25
C ARG A 138 11.07 15.85 8.05
N THR A 139 9.92 16.01 8.68
CA THR A 139 9.28 14.92 9.44
C THR A 139 8.39 14.05 8.55
N LYS A 140 7.99 14.57 7.38
CA LYS A 140 7.12 13.87 6.43
C LYS A 140 7.64 14.04 5.02
N TRP A 141 7.66 12.94 4.28
CA TRP A 141 7.98 12.91 2.86
C TRP A 141 7.01 12.01 2.11
N ARG A 142 6.74 12.35 0.87
CA ARG A 142 5.89 11.54 -0.01
C ARG A 142 6.45 11.52 -1.41
N ASN A 143 6.43 10.32 -2.01
CA ASN A 143 6.62 10.16 -3.44
C ASN A 143 5.42 9.43 -4.04
N ASP A 144 5.07 9.80 -5.26
CA ASP A 144 4.02 9.17 -6.03
C ASP A 144 4.64 8.38 -7.19
N PHE A 145 4.16 7.16 -7.39
CA PHE A 145 4.34 6.44 -8.64
C PHE A 145 3.24 6.88 -9.60
N THR A 146 3.63 7.32 -10.79
CA THR A 146 2.72 7.79 -11.84
C THR A 146 2.96 7.05 -13.15
N GLU A 147 2.02 7.12 -14.06
CA GLU A 147 2.15 6.67 -15.44
C GLU A 147 1.70 7.80 -16.38
N THR A 148 1.76 7.58 -17.71
CA THR A 148 1.47 8.62 -18.72
C THR A 148 0.07 9.21 -18.58
N ASP A 149 -0.93 8.41 -18.20
CA ASP A 149 -2.26 8.89 -17.83
C ASP A 149 -2.22 9.27 -16.34
N ASP A 150 -2.22 10.56 -16.03
CA ASP A 150 -2.18 11.06 -14.65
C ASP A 150 -3.49 10.71 -13.92
N PHE A 151 -3.45 9.66 -13.12
CA PHE A 151 -4.55 9.30 -12.25
C PHE A 151 -4.43 9.99 -10.89
N SER A 152 -5.52 10.58 -10.40
CA SER A 152 -5.65 10.82 -8.95
C SER A 152 -5.76 9.48 -8.22
N LEU A 153 -5.49 9.43 -6.90
CA LEU A 153 -5.61 8.19 -6.12
C LEU A 153 -6.96 7.48 -6.31
N ASN A 154 -8.07 8.24 -6.37
CA ASN A 154 -9.39 7.66 -6.61
C ASN A 154 -9.53 7.05 -8.00
N LYS A 155 -9.02 7.73 -9.03
CA LYS A 155 -9.03 7.20 -10.40
C LYS A 155 -8.10 6.01 -10.56
N ALA A 156 -6.92 6.03 -9.93
CA ALA A 156 -5.97 4.92 -9.95
C ALA A 156 -6.60 3.62 -9.43
N ARG A 157 -7.43 3.70 -8.37
CA ARG A 157 -8.16 2.53 -7.86
C ARG A 157 -9.07 1.90 -8.92
N ALA A 158 -9.87 2.72 -9.61
CA ALA A 158 -10.73 2.24 -10.68
C ALA A 158 -9.93 1.76 -11.90
N ALA A 159 -8.85 2.46 -12.27
CA ALA A 159 -7.94 2.06 -13.34
C ALA A 159 -7.26 0.72 -13.04
N GLY A 160 -6.92 0.47 -11.78
CA GLY A 160 -6.36 -0.81 -11.34
C GLY A 160 -7.33 -1.98 -11.51
N ILE A 161 -8.62 -1.77 -11.20
CA ILE A 161 -9.65 -2.77 -11.47
C ILE A 161 -9.74 -3.04 -12.97
N GLN A 162 -9.81 -1.99 -13.80
CA GLN A 162 -9.86 -2.12 -15.25
C GLN A 162 -8.65 -2.88 -15.79
N ARG A 163 -7.44 -2.58 -15.28
CA ARG A 163 -6.18 -3.26 -15.69
C ARG A 163 -6.21 -4.74 -15.35
N LEU A 164 -6.60 -5.12 -14.14
CA LEU A 164 -6.67 -6.53 -13.75
C LEU A 164 -7.71 -7.31 -14.55
N LEU A 165 -8.85 -6.70 -14.88
CA LEU A 165 -9.86 -7.28 -15.74
C LEU A 165 -9.36 -7.41 -17.20
N GLU A 166 -8.57 -6.46 -17.69
CA GLU A 166 -7.90 -6.54 -18.99
C GLU A 166 -6.86 -7.67 -19.02
N ASP A 167 -6.03 -7.78 -17.99
CA ASP A 167 -5.05 -8.88 -17.84
C ASP A 167 -5.73 -10.25 -17.75
N ALA A 168 -6.96 -10.31 -17.24
CA ALA A 168 -7.80 -11.51 -17.23
C ALA A 168 -8.50 -11.78 -18.58
N GLY A 169 -8.43 -10.85 -19.54
CA GLY A 169 -9.09 -10.98 -20.84
C GLY A 169 -10.59 -10.66 -20.83
N ILE A 170 -11.12 -10.11 -19.71
CA ILE A 170 -12.55 -9.83 -19.52
C ILE A 170 -12.92 -8.39 -19.91
N PHE A 171 -11.95 -7.47 -19.86
CA PHE A 171 -12.14 -6.06 -20.18
C PHE A 171 -11.32 -5.65 -21.40
N SER A 172 -11.97 -5.02 -22.38
CA SER A 172 -11.34 -4.51 -23.61
C SER A 172 -11.58 -3.00 -23.82
N GLY A 173 -11.88 -2.28 -22.74
CA GLY A 173 -12.10 -0.83 -22.79
C GLY A 173 -10.82 -0.03 -22.53
N LYS A 174 -10.94 1.30 -22.66
CA LYS A 174 -9.87 2.20 -22.24
C LYS A 174 -9.75 2.14 -20.71
N ILE A 175 -8.52 2.07 -20.21
CA ILE A 175 -8.22 2.23 -18.79
C ILE A 175 -8.21 3.73 -18.48
N ASP A 176 -9.33 4.24 -18.02
CA ASP A 176 -9.60 5.68 -17.80
C ASP A 176 -9.83 6.05 -16.33
N GLY A 177 -9.85 5.03 -15.45
CA GLY A 177 -10.13 5.21 -14.03
C GLY A 177 -11.59 5.57 -13.73
N LEU A 178 -12.53 5.22 -14.61
CA LEU A 178 -13.97 5.48 -14.43
C LEU A 178 -14.76 4.16 -14.40
N ILE A 179 -15.54 3.94 -13.35
CA ILE A 179 -16.43 2.77 -13.27
C ILE A 179 -17.70 3.03 -14.07
N GLY A 180 -17.56 2.94 -15.40
CA GLY A 180 -18.65 3.06 -16.36
C GLY A 180 -19.43 1.75 -16.57
N ARG A 181 -20.36 1.76 -17.53
CA ARG A 181 -21.19 0.58 -17.86
C ARG A 181 -20.36 -0.64 -18.27
N LYS A 182 -19.33 -0.46 -19.11
CA LYS A 182 -18.45 -1.54 -19.56
C LYS A 182 -17.64 -2.15 -18.39
N THR A 183 -17.12 -1.30 -17.50
CA THR A 183 -16.37 -1.75 -16.34
C THR A 183 -17.26 -2.55 -15.38
N ARG A 184 -18.48 -2.07 -15.12
CA ARG A 184 -19.44 -2.82 -14.28
C ARG A 184 -19.82 -4.18 -14.88
N ALA A 185 -20.05 -4.25 -16.20
CA ALA A 185 -20.31 -5.52 -16.87
C ALA A 185 -19.16 -6.49 -16.71
N ALA A 186 -17.91 -6.05 -16.97
CA ALA A 186 -16.73 -6.88 -16.82
C ALA A 186 -16.50 -7.36 -15.37
N ILE A 187 -16.83 -6.52 -14.37
CA ILE A 187 -16.80 -6.95 -12.95
C ILE A 187 -17.84 -8.06 -12.71
N ALA A 188 -19.06 -7.90 -13.21
CA ALA A 188 -20.11 -8.91 -13.04
C ALA A 188 -19.74 -10.23 -13.72
N ASP A 189 -19.18 -10.19 -14.93
CA ASP A 189 -18.69 -11.35 -15.65
C ASP A 189 -17.58 -12.06 -14.85
N PHE A 190 -16.59 -11.32 -14.35
CA PHE A 190 -15.52 -11.86 -13.51
C PHE A 190 -16.07 -12.54 -12.24
N LEU A 191 -16.99 -11.89 -11.51
CA LEU A 191 -17.59 -12.46 -10.30
C LEU A 191 -18.35 -13.74 -10.62
N THR A 192 -19.06 -13.80 -11.75
CA THR A 192 -19.77 -14.99 -12.21
C THR A 192 -18.81 -16.13 -12.53
N GLU A 193 -17.71 -15.86 -13.24
CA GLU A 193 -16.67 -16.86 -13.54
C GLU A 193 -16.00 -17.40 -12.26
N GLN A 194 -15.88 -16.59 -11.23
CA GLN A 194 -15.32 -17.00 -9.93
C GLN A 194 -16.35 -17.70 -9.03
N GLY A 195 -17.60 -17.88 -9.47
CA GLY A 195 -18.67 -18.44 -8.66
C GLY A 195 -19.12 -17.53 -7.49
N LEU A 196 -18.81 -16.25 -7.56
CA LEU A 196 -19.23 -15.24 -6.61
C LEU A 196 -20.51 -14.58 -7.15
N ALA A 197 -21.63 -14.70 -6.42
CA ALA A 197 -22.87 -14.04 -6.82
C ALA A 197 -22.64 -12.52 -6.88
N SER A 198 -23.04 -11.89 -7.99
CA SER A 198 -23.19 -10.45 -8.05
C SER A 198 -24.54 -10.09 -7.46
N ASP A 199 -24.58 -9.61 -6.24
CA ASP A 199 -25.79 -9.01 -5.67
C ASP A 199 -26.07 -7.63 -6.32
#